data_85ef166755cecd774a9ad3be0c47db2f
#
_entry.id   85ef166755cecd774a9ad3be0c47db2f
#
_cell.length_a   1.000
_cell.length_b   1.000
_cell.length_c   1.000
_cell.angle_alpha   90.00
_cell.angle_beta   90.00
_cell.angle_gamma   90.00
#
_symmetry.space_group_name_H-M   'P 1'
#
loop_
_entity.id
_entity.type
_entity.pdbx_description
1 polymer ?
#
loop_
_entity_poly.entity_id
_entity_poly.type
_entity_poly.pdbx_seq_one_letter_code
_entity_poly.pdbx_strand_id
1 'polypeptide(L)'
;IHGRTDEQRKAAYKADITYGTNNEFGFDYLRDNMKFALEDYVQRDLYYAIVDEVDSILIDEARTPLIISGPTDATSELYYAAEKIIPRLQKGEMIEDREGQIGRTFRSYTGDYTVDEKSKSATLTEEGVLKVEKLLGVENLYEPGNMAILHHVNQALRAHAIFKRDVDYVVKDGEVIIVDEFTGRLMPGRRWGDGQHQAIEAKEGLKIERENQTLATITFQNYFRMYEKLAGMTGTADTEAAEFSQIYKLDVVVIPTN
;
A
#
# COMPACT_ATOMS: atom_id res chain seq x y z
N ILE A 1 -5.26 26.98 -6.09
CA ILE A 1 -5.88 26.31 -4.92
C ILE A 1 -4.79 25.79 -3.98
N HIS A 2 -3.56 25.65 -4.41
CA HIS A 2 -2.44 25.25 -3.55
C HIS A 2 -2.29 26.24 -2.37
N GLY A 3 -2.29 25.74 -1.12
CA GLY A 3 -2.13 26.55 0.07
C GLY A 3 -3.40 27.25 0.58
N ARG A 4 -4.59 26.99 0.04
CA ARG A 4 -5.85 27.53 0.55
C ARG A 4 -6.39 26.72 1.71
N THR A 5 -7.01 27.41 2.67
CA THR A 5 -7.75 26.76 3.76
C THR A 5 -9.07 26.18 3.26
N ASP A 6 -9.66 25.25 4.01
CA ASP A 6 -10.95 24.65 3.66
C ASP A 6 -12.06 25.70 3.52
N GLU A 7 -12.06 26.75 4.34
CA GLU A 7 -12.99 27.86 4.22
C GLU A 7 -12.85 28.62 2.90
N GLN A 8 -11.61 28.86 2.45
CA GLN A 8 -11.35 29.53 1.18
C GLN A 8 -11.73 28.64 -0.02
N ARG A 9 -11.52 27.32 0.09
CA ARG A 9 -11.97 26.35 -0.92
C ARG A 9 -13.49 26.31 -0.99
N LYS A 10 -14.15 26.21 0.17
CA LYS A 10 -15.62 26.22 0.27
C LYS A 10 -16.23 27.49 -0.33
N ALA A 11 -15.61 28.63 -0.10
CA ALA A 11 -16.02 29.89 -0.72
C ALA A 11 -15.83 29.87 -2.24
N ALA A 12 -14.75 29.31 -2.75
CA ALA A 12 -14.50 29.19 -4.19
C ALA A 12 -15.52 28.23 -4.86
N TYR A 13 -15.84 27.11 -4.23
CA TYR A 13 -16.86 26.17 -4.77
C TYR A 13 -18.30 26.69 -4.68
N LYS A 14 -18.57 27.72 -3.87
CA LYS A 14 -19.87 28.39 -3.83
C LYS A 14 -20.10 29.34 -5.01
N ALA A 15 -19.06 29.71 -5.75
CA ALA A 15 -19.21 30.55 -6.94
C ALA A 15 -19.99 29.82 -8.06
N ASP A 16 -20.64 30.57 -8.94
CA ASP A 16 -21.40 30.00 -10.06
C ASP A 16 -20.51 29.18 -11.00
N ILE A 17 -19.27 29.63 -11.22
CA ILE A 17 -18.26 28.94 -12.00
C ILE A 17 -16.99 28.81 -11.14
N THR A 18 -16.50 27.60 -11.02
CA THR A 18 -15.23 27.28 -10.37
C THR A 18 -14.28 26.65 -11.39
N TYR A 19 -13.07 27.14 -11.51
CA TYR A 19 -12.06 26.54 -12.38
C TYR A 19 -10.76 26.24 -11.61
N GLY A 20 -10.05 25.22 -12.08
CA GLY A 20 -8.80 24.75 -11.49
C GLY A 20 -8.23 23.58 -12.27
N THR A 21 -7.19 22.96 -11.77
CA THR A 21 -6.63 21.77 -12.40
C THR A 21 -7.44 20.51 -12.03
N ASN A 22 -7.44 19.52 -12.92
CA ASN A 22 -8.05 18.21 -12.70
C ASN A 22 -7.59 17.57 -11.39
N ASN A 23 -6.29 17.66 -11.08
CA ASN A 23 -5.70 17.15 -9.84
C ASN A 23 -6.32 17.80 -8.60
N GLU A 24 -6.48 19.12 -8.59
CA GLU A 24 -7.02 19.83 -7.44
C GLU A 24 -8.47 19.43 -7.14
N PHE A 25 -9.30 19.33 -8.17
CA PHE A 25 -10.68 18.85 -8.02
C PHE A 25 -10.74 17.42 -7.51
N GLY A 26 -9.95 16.53 -8.08
CA GLY A 26 -9.91 15.14 -7.66
C GLY A 26 -9.37 14.95 -6.23
N PHE A 27 -8.35 15.69 -5.83
CA PHE A 27 -7.84 15.66 -4.45
C PHE A 27 -8.82 16.29 -3.45
N ASP A 28 -9.54 17.35 -3.82
CA ASP A 28 -10.58 17.91 -2.96
C ASP A 28 -11.73 16.91 -2.76
N TYR A 29 -12.12 16.20 -3.81
CA TYR A 29 -13.09 15.11 -3.72
C TYR A 29 -12.61 14.00 -2.77
N LEU A 30 -11.37 13.55 -2.88
CA LEU A 30 -10.82 12.54 -1.97
C LEU A 30 -10.79 13.04 -0.52
N ARG A 31 -10.40 14.29 -0.29
CA ARG A 31 -10.41 14.89 1.06
C ARG A 31 -11.81 14.99 1.65
N ASP A 32 -12.79 15.37 0.86
CA ASP A 32 -14.19 15.43 1.31
C ASP A 32 -14.71 14.06 1.72
N ASN A 33 -14.40 13.01 0.95
CA ASN A 33 -14.80 11.63 1.30
C ASN A 33 -14.07 11.04 2.53
N MET A 34 -13.06 11.72 3.05
CA MET A 34 -12.40 11.37 4.31
C MET A 34 -12.99 12.11 5.52
N LYS A 35 -13.93 13.04 5.31
CA LYS A 35 -14.59 13.81 6.37
C LYS A 35 -15.78 13.04 6.95
N PHE A 36 -16.04 13.25 8.23
CA PHE A 36 -17.11 12.55 8.95
C PHE A 36 -18.50 13.20 8.78
N ALA A 37 -18.57 14.49 8.43
CA ALA A 37 -19.82 15.22 8.28
C ALA A 37 -19.91 15.91 6.90
N LEU A 38 -21.09 15.85 6.29
CA LEU A 38 -21.34 16.48 4.98
C LEU A 38 -21.17 18.00 5.01
N GLU A 39 -21.45 18.62 6.14
CA GLU A 39 -21.28 20.05 6.35
C GLU A 39 -19.82 20.52 6.25
N ASP A 40 -18.87 19.60 6.42
CA ASP A 40 -17.44 19.86 6.29
C ASP A 40 -16.95 19.77 4.84
N TYR A 41 -17.74 19.23 3.92
CA TYR A 41 -17.38 19.13 2.52
C TYR A 41 -17.12 20.50 1.92
N VAL A 42 -16.08 20.61 1.11
CA VAL A 42 -15.76 21.84 0.40
C VAL A 42 -16.40 21.90 -0.97
N GLN A 43 -16.51 20.75 -1.64
CA GLN A 43 -17.20 20.63 -2.93
C GLN A 43 -18.72 20.60 -2.75
N ARG A 44 -19.42 21.01 -3.78
CA ARG A 44 -20.86 20.84 -3.94
C ARG A 44 -21.14 19.68 -4.88
N ASP A 45 -22.40 19.44 -5.20
CA ASP A 45 -22.83 18.41 -6.14
C ASP A 45 -22.10 18.53 -7.49
N LEU A 46 -21.71 17.39 -8.05
CA LEU A 46 -20.99 17.28 -9.31
C LEU A 46 -21.97 17.35 -10.48
N TYR A 47 -22.49 18.55 -10.75
CA TYR A 47 -23.54 18.74 -11.74
C TYR A 47 -22.99 18.84 -13.15
N TYR A 48 -22.06 19.76 -13.43
CA TYR A 48 -21.53 20.00 -14.77
C TYR A 48 -20.03 20.28 -14.74
N ALA A 49 -19.28 19.57 -15.58
CA ALA A 49 -17.87 19.86 -15.83
C ALA A 49 -17.60 20.11 -17.31
N ILE A 50 -16.73 21.08 -17.58
CA ILE A 50 -16.13 21.32 -18.90
C ILE A 50 -14.62 21.08 -18.74
N VAL A 51 -14.09 20.12 -19.50
CA VAL A 51 -12.69 19.69 -19.43
C VAL A 51 -11.96 20.20 -20.67
N ASP A 52 -10.92 20.99 -20.43
CA ASP A 52 -9.99 21.42 -21.49
C ASP A 52 -8.93 20.33 -21.70
N GLU A 53 -8.43 20.20 -22.94
CA GLU A 53 -7.56 19.07 -23.35
C GLU A 53 -8.13 17.72 -22.90
N VAL A 54 -9.39 17.50 -23.25
CA VAL A 54 -10.22 16.42 -22.72
C VAL A 54 -9.70 15.02 -23.08
N ASP A 55 -9.03 14.86 -24.22
CA ASP A 55 -8.39 13.61 -24.64
C ASP A 55 -7.24 13.24 -23.69
N SER A 56 -6.35 14.17 -23.38
CA SER A 56 -5.26 13.91 -22.43
C SER A 56 -5.79 13.47 -21.06
N ILE A 57 -6.84 14.13 -20.55
CA ILE A 57 -7.32 13.88 -19.18
C ILE A 57 -8.23 12.64 -19.11
N LEU A 58 -9.13 12.47 -20.08
CA LEU A 58 -10.18 11.44 -20.05
C LEU A 58 -9.82 10.16 -20.81
N ILE A 59 -8.79 10.19 -21.67
CA ILE A 59 -8.31 9.02 -22.40
C ILE A 59 -6.91 8.65 -21.95
N ASP A 60 -5.88 9.48 -22.22
CA ASP A 60 -4.49 9.14 -21.96
C ASP A 60 -4.21 8.93 -20.46
N GLU A 61 -4.61 9.88 -19.62
CA GLU A 61 -4.42 9.84 -18.17
C GLU A 61 -5.62 9.26 -17.39
N ALA A 62 -6.65 8.79 -18.10
CA ALA A 62 -7.92 8.37 -17.51
C ALA A 62 -7.78 7.39 -16.33
N ARG A 63 -6.84 6.46 -16.44
CA ARG A 63 -6.57 5.40 -15.45
C ARG A 63 -5.52 5.78 -14.41
N THR A 64 -4.92 6.95 -14.50
CA THR A 64 -3.96 7.44 -13.51
C THR A 64 -4.67 7.68 -12.19
N PRO A 65 -4.27 7.00 -11.10
CA PRO A 65 -4.91 7.17 -9.81
C PRO A 65 -4.39 8.42 -9.10
N LEU A 66 -5.29 9.19 -8.53
CA LEU A 66 -5.02 10.14 -7.47
C LEU A 66 -5.03 9.37 -6.14
N ILE A 67 -4.00 9.52 -5.33
CA ILE A 67 -3.82 8.74 -4.11
C ILE A 67 -3.54 9.69 -2.95
N ILE A 68 -4.30 9.54 -1.85
CA ILE A 68 -3.97 10.14 -0.56
C ILE A 68 -3.47 9.02 0.33
N SER A 69 -2.25 9.17 0.83
CA SER A 69 -1.64 8.25 1.78
C SER A 69 -1.44 8.94 3.12
N GLY A 70 -1.57 8.19 4.19
CA GLY A 70 -1.31 8.66 5.55
C GLY A 70 -0.54 7.62 6.35
N PRO A 71 0.11 8.03 7.45
CA PRO A 71 0.82 7.10 8.31
C PRO A 71 -0.18 6.14 8.98
N THR A 72 0.19 4.88 9.03
CA THR A 72 -0.55 3.85 9.78
C THR A 72 -0.33 4.07 11.28
N ASP A 73 -1.37 3.86 12.09
CA ASP A 73 -1.27 3.85 13.56
C ASP A 73 -0.57 2.58 14.11
N ALA A 74 -0.01 1.74 13.25
CA ALA A 74 0.74 0.56 13.67
C ALA A 74 1.90 0.99 14.59
N THR A 75 1.79 0.63 15.84
CA THR A 75 2.74 0.98 16.88
C THR A 75 4.07 0.30 16.59
N SER A 76 5.14 1.06 16.44
CA SER A 76 6.51 0.55 16.32
C SER A 76 6.90 -0.37 17.49
N GLU A 77 6.17 -0.31 18.60
CA GLU A 77 6.36 -1.15 19.77
C GLU A 77 6.26 -2.66 19.50
N LEU A 78 5.33 -3.08 18.63
CA LEU A 78 5.17 -4.49 18.28
C LEU A 78 6.35 -5.03 17.48
N TYR A 79 6.97 -4.21 16.62
CA TYR A 79 8.19 -4.60 15.91
C TYR A 79 9.35 -4.81 16.87
N TYR A 80 9.56 -3.90 17.83
CA TYR A 80 10.62 -4.06 18.83
C TYR A 80 10.34 -5.22 19.81
N ALA A 81 9.08 -5.48 20.14
CA ALA A 81 8.70 -6.61 20.97
C ALA A 81 8.97 -7.93 20.23
N ALA A 82 8.59 -8.04 18.98
CA ALA A 82 8.86 -9.21 18.15
C ALA A 82 10.38 -9.42 17.97
N GLU A 83 11.12 -8.33 17.67
CA GLU A 83 12.58 -8.40 17.49
C GLU A 83 13.30 -9.01 18.70
N LYS A 84 12.92 -8.64 19.92
CA LYS A 84 13.56 -9.13 21.15
C LYS A 84 13.43 -10.63 21.37
N ILE A 85 12.42 -11.27 20.80
CA ILE A 85 12.18 -12.70 21.01
C ILE A 85 12.82 -13.58 19.94
N ILE A 86 12.96 -13.10 18.69
CA ILE A 86 13.50 -13.92 17.60
C ILE A 86 14.89 -14.50 17.90
N PRO A 87 15.87 -13.75 18.45
CA PRO A 87 17.18 -14.31 18.76
C PRO A 87 17.16 -15.42 19.82
N ARG A 88 16.03 -15.59 20.52
CA ARG A 88 15.83 -16.67 21.52
C ARG A 88 15.26 -17.95 20.93
N LEU A 89 14.84 -17.90 19.65
CA LEU A 89 14.30 -19.04 18.93
C LEU A 89 15.44 -19.81 18.24
N GLN A 90 15.30 -21.11 18.17
CA GLN A 90 16.27 -22.00 17.54
C GLN A 90 15.73 -22.49 16.18
N LYS A 91 16.59 -22.37 15.16
CA LYS A 91 16.28 -22.94 13.84
C LYS A 91 16.21 -24.46 13.95
N GLY A 92 15.15 -25.04 13.45
CA GLY A 92 14.95 -26.46 13.37
C GLY A 92 15.31 -27.04 12.01
N GLU A 93 15.39 -28.36 11.97
CA GLU A 93 15.61 -29.15 10.76
C GLU A 93 14.40 -30.06 10.52
N MET A 94 14.13 -30.34 9.26
CA MET A 94 13.11 -31.30 8.85
C MET A 94 13.69 -32.70 9.01
N ILE A 95 13.07 -33.53 9.84
CA ILE A 95 13.38 -34.94 9.98
C ILE A 95 12.34 -35.74 9.17
N GLU A 96 12.78 -36.49 8.18
CA GLU A 96 11.95 -37.46 7.50
C GLU A 96 12.03 -38.78 8.26
N ASP A 97 11.01 -39.10 9.04
CA ASP A 97 10.88 -40.39 9.71
C ASP A 97 10.36 -41.44 8.71
N ARG A 98 11.18 -42.46 8.43
CA ARG A 98 10.84 -43.58 7.59
C ARG A 98 10.39 -44.79 8.43
N GLU A 99 9.58 -44.58 9.44
CA GLU A 99 8.95 -45.68 10.20
C GLU A 99 7.51 -45.89 9.78
N GLY A 100 7.28 -47.01 9.08
CA GLY A 100 5.94 -47.54 8.86
C GLY A 100 5.79 -48.32 7.57
N GLN A 101 5.31 -49.54 7.69
CA GLN A 101 5.03 -50.51 6.59
C GLN A 101 3.94 -50.06 5.59
N ILE A 102 3.54 -48.81 5.58
CA ILE A 102 2.54 -48.26 4.67
C ILE A 102 3.02 -46.89 4.19
N GLY A 103 4.00 -46.82 3.34
CA GLY A 103 4.32 -45.74 2.38
C GLY A 103 3.95 -44.27 2.70
N ARG A 104 3.73 -43.87 3.96
CA ARG A 104 3.48 -42.52 4.38
C ARG A 104 4.70 -41.96 5.07
N THR A 105 5.32 -40.98 4.43
CA THR A 105 6.44 -40.23 5.00
C THR A 105 5.83 -39.23 6.01
N PHE A 106 6.11 -39.41 7.29
CA PHE A 106 5.81 -38.38 8.29
C PHE A 106 6.95 -37.39 8.32
N ARG A 107 6.65 -36.09 8.15
CA ARG A 107 7.62 -35.02 8.31
C ARG A 107 7.45 -34.44 9.69
N SER A 108 8.44 -34.63 10.55
CA SER A 108 8.54 -33.92 11.82
C SER A 108 9.57 -32.81 11.72
N TYR A 109 9.38 -31.75 12.47
CA TYR A 109 10.30 -30.61 12.51
C TYR A 109 10.84 -30.47 13.90
N THR A 110 12.16 -30.31 14.04
CA THR A 110 12.80 -29.95 15.31
C THR A 110 12.91 -28.45 15.44
N GLY A 111 13.20 -27.96 16.66
CA GLY A 111 13.44 -26.56 16.93
C GLY A 111 12.16 -25.68 16.88
N ASP A 112 12.37 -24.39 17.02
CA ASP A 112 11.27 -23.43 17.19
C ASP A 112 10.74 -22.92 15.85
N TYR A 113 11.53 -22.98 14.76
CA TYR A 113 11.09 -22.56 13.43
C TYR A 113 11.84 -23.28 12.32
N THR A 114 11.23 -23.35 11.16
CA THR A 114 11.80 -23.90 9.94
C THR A 114 11.95 -22.83 8.87
N VAL A 115 12.93 -23.02 7.97
CA VAL A 115 13.21 -22.11 6.86
C VAL A 115 13.17 -22.89 5.55
N ASP A 116 12.35 -22.42 4.62
CA ASP A 116 12.39 -22.88 3.23
C ASP A 116 13.05 -21.78 2.37
N GLU A 117 14.29 -22.03 1.97
CA GLU A 117 15.06 -21.09 1.16
C GLU A 117 14.50 -20.94 -0.26
N LYS A 118 13.80 -21.94 -0.80
CA LYS A 118 13.23 -21.89 -2.15
C LYS A 118 12.02 -20.97 -2.22
N SER A 119 11.14 -21.07 -1.24
CA SER A 119 9.95 -20.23 -1.14
C SER A 119 10.21 -18.91 -0.41
N LYS A 120 11.44 -18.68 0.07
CA LYS A 120 11.82 -17.53 0.93
C LYS A 120 10.83 -17.35 2.08
N SER A 121 10.49 -18.46 2.76
CA SER A 121 9.56 -18.48 3.89
C SER A 121 10.19 -19.02 5.17
N ALA A 122 9.76 -18.51 6.29
CA ALA A 122 10.11 -19.01 7.62
C ALA A 122 8.82 -19.19 8.42
N THR A 123 8.66 -20.35 9.07
CA THR A 123 7.42 -20.73 9.74
C THR A 123 7.75 -21.26 11.15
N LEU A 124 6.98 -20.82 12.14
CA LEU A 124 7.07 -21.36 13.49
C LEU A 124 6.59 -22.81 13.51
N THR A 125 7.27 -23.67 14.31
CA THR A 125 6.79 -24.99 14.68
C THR A 125 5.78 -24.88 15.82
N GLU A 126 5.10 -25.97 16.18
CA GLU A 126 4.21 -26.02 17.35
C GLU A 126 4.96 -25.65 18.64
N GLU A 127 6.19 -26.15 18.81
CA GLU A 127 7.05 -25.81 19.95
C GLU A 127 7.44 -24.33 19.92
N GLY A 128 7.73 -23.77 18.74
CA GLY A 128 8.03 -22.37 18.54
C GLY A 128 6.87 -21.46 18.88
N VAL A 129 5.65 -21.83 18.52
CA VAL A 129 4.43 -21.08 18.89
C VAL A 129 4.28 -21.01 20.40
N LEU A 130 4.32 -22.14 21.10
CA LEU A 130 4.24 -22.18 22.56
C LEU A 130 5.33 -21.35 23.26
N LYS A 131 6.52 -21.35 22.69
CA LYS A 131 7.63 -20.56 23.23
C LYS A 131 7.43 -19.05 22.99
N VAL A 132 6.93 -18.65 21.82
CA VAL A 132 6.59 -17.25 21.50
C VAL A 132 5.47 -16.76 22.40
N GLU A 133 4.41 -17.54 22.60
CA GLU A 133 3.30 -17.24 23.50
C GLU A 133 3.79 -16.97 24.92
N LYS A 134 4.65 -17.85 25.43
CA LYS A 134 5.27 -17.68 26.75
C LYS A 134 6.16 -16.43 26.85
N LEU A 135 6.92 -16.12 25.80
CA LEU A 135 7.84 -14.96 25.78
C LEU A 135 7.09 -13.63 25.69
N LEU A 136 5.96 -13.60 24.99
CA LEU A 136 5.11 -12.42 24.81
C LEU A 136 4.01 -12.30 25.87
N GLY A 137 3.77 -13.36 26.65
CA GLY A 137 2.73 -13.37 27.68
C GLY A 137 1.31 -13.42 27.11
N VAL A 138 1.12 -14.04 25.94
CA VAL A 138 -0.17 -14.26 25.30
C VAL A 138 -0.60 -15.73 25.44
N GLU A 139 -1.88 -15.99 25.64
CA GLU A 139 -2.39 -17.37 25.83
C GLU A 139 -2.50 -18.13 24.51
N ASN A 140 -2.90 -17.46 23.43
CA ASN A 140 -3.06 -18.06 22.11
C ASN A 140 -2.67 -17.06 21.03
N LEU A 141 -1.60 -17.34 20.30
CA LEU A 141 -1.08 -16.48 19.25
C LEU A 141 -2.03 -16.37 18.03
N TYR A 142 -2.87 -17.39 17.81
CA TYR A 142 -3.82 -17.45 16.70
C TYR A 142 -5.21 -16.90 17.03
N GLU A 143 -5.41 -16.37 18.23
CA GLU A 143 -6.66 -15.71 18.58
C GLU A 143 -6.85 -14.42 17.74
N PRO A 144 -8.07 -14.09 17.31
CA PRO A 144 -8.33 -12.89 16.49
C PRO A 144 -7.74 -11.60 17.05
N GLY A 145 -7.70 -11.43 18.38
CA GLY A 145 -7.10 -10.28 19.05
C GLY A 145 -5.57 -10.22 18.94
N ASN A 146 -4.91 -11.36 18.68
CA ASN A 146 -3.46 -11.49 18.63
C ASN A 146 -2.90 -11.57 17.19
N MET A 147 -3.75 -11.45 16.16
CA MET A 147 -3.32 -11.56 14.76
C MET A 147 -2.27 -10.51 14.38
N ALA A 148 -2.34 -9.31 14.95
CA ALA A 148 -1.32 -8.28 14.74
C ALA A 148 0.03 -8.71 15.32
N ILE A 149 0.05 -9.32 16.50
CA ILE A 149 1.26 -9.86 17.15
C ILE A 149 1.84 -10.98 16.29
N LEU A 150 1.03 -11.93 15.87
CA LEU A 150 1.44 -13.03 14.98
C LEU A 150 2.07 -12.51 13.68
N HIS A 151 1.45 -11.49 13.08
CA HIS A 151 1.99 -10.86 11.87
C HIS A 151 3.39 -10.28 12.12
N HIS A 152 3.58 -9.49 13.17
CA HIS A 152 4.87 -8.89 13.48
C HIS A 152 5.95 -9.93 13.83
N VAL A 153 5.58 -11.00 14.55
CA VAL A 153 6.48 -12.13 14.82
C VAL A 153 6.92 -12.82 13.53
N ASN A 154 6.01 -13.07 12.61
CA ASN A 154 6.33 -13.68 11.32
C ASN A 154 7.23 -12.77 10.47
N GLN A 155 7.00 -11.46 10.45
CA GLN A 155 7.86 -10.53 9.72
C GLN A 155 9.25 -10.42 10.35
N ALA A 156 9.35 -10.37 11.67
CA ALA A 156 10.63 -10.40 12.37
C ALA A 156 11.39 -11.71 12.13
N LEU A 157 10.69 -12.85 12.18
CA LEU A 157 11.27 -14.16 11.88
C LEU A 157 11.84 -14.21 10.44
N ARG A 158 11.10 -13.72 9.46
CA ARG A 158 11.57 -13.63 8.08
C ARG A 158 12.77 -12.69 7.94
N ALA A 159 12.75 -11.54 8.63
CA ALA A 159 13.86 -10.59 8.62
C ALA A 159 15.17 -11.23 9.10
N HIS A 160 15.11 -12.09 10.13
CA HIS A 160 16.28 -12.79 10.66
C HIS A 160 16.69 -14.01 9.84
N ALA A 161 15.73 -14.84 9.44
CA ALA A 161 15.99 -16.14 8.83
C ALA A 161 16.34 -16.06 7.34
N ILE A 162 15.81 -15.06 6.63
CA ILE A 162 15.86 -14.98 5.17
C ILE A 162 16.68 -13.79 4.70
N PHE A 163 16.42 -12.59 5.24
CA PHE A 163 17.06 -11.37 4.76
C PHE A 163 18.45 -11.19 5.39
N LYS A 164 19.48 -11.15 4.54
CA LYS A 164 20.88 -11.06 4.95
C LYS A 164 21.42 -9.65 4.63
N ARG A 165 22.02 -9.03 5.65
CA ARG A 165 22.74 -7.77 5.48
C ARG A 165 23.90 -7.95 4.47
N ASP A 166 24.17 -6.94 3.68
CA ASP A 166 25.18 -6.87 2.63
C ASP A 166 24.97 -7.87 1.46
N VAL A 167 23.78 -8.53 1.42
CA VAL A 167 23.32 -9.39 0.34
C VAL A 167 21.97 -8.89 -0.18
N ASP A 168 20.94 -8.89 0.66
CA ASP A 168 19.58 -8.48 0.27
C ASP A 168 19.36 -6.98 0.53
N TYR A 169 20.10 -6.39 1.46
CA TYR A 169 20.06 -4.98 1.81
C TYR A 169 21.38 -4.50 2.41
N VAL A 170 21.58 -3.20 2.39
CA VAL A 170 22.66 -2.52 3.11
C VAL A 170 22.07 -1.50 4.08
N VAL A 171 22.84 -1.19 5.14
CA VAL A 171 22.51 -0.10 6.05
C VAL A 171 23.44 1.06 5.75
N LYS A 172 22.89 2.18 5.34
CA LYS A 172 23.65 3.40 5.02
C LYS A 172 22.89 4.63 5.53
N ASP A 173 23.61 5.55 6.15
CA ASP A 173 23.08 6.82 6.67
C ASP A 173 21.88 6.64 7.65
N GLY A 174 21.80 5.50 8.34
CA GLY A 174 20.71 5.17 9.25
C GLY A 174 19.47 4.59 8.58
N GLU A 175 19.54 4.25 7.30
CA GLU A 175 18.44 3.70 6.51
C GLU A 175 18.79 2.32 5.94
N VAL A 176 17.76 1.48 5.78
CA VAL A 176 17.84 0.21 5.06
C VAL A 176 17.61 0.47 3.58
N ILE A 177 18.59 0.11 2.74
CA ILE A 177 18.51 0.23 1.29
C ILE A 177 18.51 -1.15 0.67
N ILE A 178 17.49 -1.46 -0.12
CA ILE A 178 17.34 -2.75 -0.81
C ILE A 178 18.45 -2.92 -1.86
N VAL A 179 18.99 -4.12 -1.95
CA VAL A 179 19.86 -4.57 -3.04
C VAL A 179 19.04 -5.39 -4.02
N ASP A 180 19.06 -5.03 -5.28
CA ASP A 180 18.37 -5.81 -6.33
C ASP A 180 19.06 -7.18 -6.52
N GLU A 181 18.30 -8.25 -6.42
CA GLU A 181 18.81 -9.62 -6.46
C GLU A 181 19.51 -9.96 -7.78
N PHE A 182 19.08 -9.36 -8.90
CA PHE A 182 19.60 -9.69 -10.23
C PHE A 182 20.77 -8.81 -10.64
N THR A 183 20.71 -7.53 -10.30
CA THR A 183 21.70 -6.52 -10.77
C THR A 183 22.69 -6.13 -9.70
N GLY A 184 22.44 -6.45 -8.43
CA GLY A 184 23.24 -5.99 -7.29
C GLY A 184 23.19 -4.47 -7.06
N ARG A 185 22.28 -3.75 -7.72
CA ARG A 185 22.14 -2.30 -7.58
C ARG A 185 21.38 -1.93 -6.32
N LEU A 186 21.82 -0.86 -5.69
CA LEU A 186 21.09 -0.24 -4.60
C LEU A 186 19.82 0.43 -5.11
N MET A 187 18.71 0.25 -4.40
CA MET A 187 17.40 0.79 -4.73
C MET A 187 16.93 1.77 -3.64
N PRO A 188 17.50 2.99 -3.59
CA PRO A 188 17.12 3.97 -2.58
C PRO A 188 15.66 4.39 -2.75
N GLY A 189 14.96 4.59 -1.63
CA GLY A 189 13.55 4.97 -1.59
C GLY A 189 12.57 3.82 -1.85
N ARG A 190 13.04 2.63 -2.23
CA ARG A 190 12.19 1.45 -2.35
C ARG A 190 12.12 0.70 -1.02
N ARG A 191 10.92 0.20 -0.68
CA ARG A 191 10.68 -0.51 0.59
C ARG A 191 9.95 -1.83 0.34
N TRP A 192 10.23 -2.86 1.14
CA TRP A 192 9.40 -4.06 1.16
C TRP A 192 8.05 -3.74 1.83
N GLY A 193 6.99 -4.33 1.32
CA GLY A 193 5.65 -4.21 1.87
C GLY A 193 5.39 -5.10 3.09
N ASP A 194 4.15 -5.07 3.56
CA ASP A 194 3.62 -5.92 4.64
C ASP A 194 4.37 -5.84 5.97
N GLY A 195 5.01 -4.70 6.27
CA GLY A 195 5.79 -4.53 7.48
C GLY A 195 7.17 -5.19 7.46
N GLN A 196 7.57 -5.83 6.36
CA GLN A 196 8.88 -6.50 6.27
C GLN A 196 10.05 -5.52 6.37
N HIS A 197 9.92 -4.33 5.77
CA HIS A 197 10.97 -3.32 5.83
C HIS A 197 11.17 -2.82 7.27
N GLN A 198 10.08 -2.56 7.97
CA GLN A 198 10.07 -2.16 9.38
C GLN A 198 10.67 -3.24 10.30
N ALA A 199 10.40 -4.52 9.99
CA ALA A 199 10.99 -5.63 10.73
C ALA A 199 12.52 -5.69 10.54
N ILE A 200 13.02 -5.34 9.36
CA ILE A 200 14.47 -5.26 9.09
C ILE A 200 15.07 -4.01 9.77
N GLU A 201 14.38 -2.86 9.76
CA GLU A 201 14.79 -1.67 10.50
C GLU A 201 14.91 -1.99 12.01
N ALA A 202 13.92 -2.73 12.58
CA ALA A 202 13.98 -3.20 13.96
C ALA A 202 15.18 -4.12 14.22
N LYS A 203 15.42 -5.10 13.35
CA LYS A 203 16.56 -6.03 13.40
C LYS A 203 17.91 -5.30 13.43
N GLU A 204 18.04 -4.24 12.64
CA GLU A 204 19.27 -3.43 12.58
C GLU A 204 19.34 -2.35 13.68
N GLY A 205 18.34 -2.29 14.56
CA GLY A 205 18.28 -1.29 15.65
C GLY A 205 18.11 0.14 15.16
N LEU A 206 17.53 0.31 13.97
CA LEU A 206 17.26 1.60 13.36
C LEU A 206 15.93 2.16 13.84
N LYS A 207 15.71 3.45 13.59
CA LYS A 207 14.41 4.07 13.80
C LYS A 207 13.43 3.50 12.76
N ILE A 208 12.35 2.89 13.25
CA ILE A 208 11.31 2.36 12.38
C ILE A 208 10.53 3.51 11.76
N GLU A 209 10.52 3.59 10.43
CA GLU A 209 9.67 4.52 9.71
C GLU A 209 8.26 3.96 9.55
N ARG A 210 7.27 4.83 9.79
CA ARG A 210 5.86 4.44 9.66
C ARG A 210 5.55 4.07 8.23
N GLU A 211 4.80 3.00 8.05
CA GLU A 211 4.24 2.63 6.77
C GLU A 211 3.13 3.61 6.38
N ASN A 212 3.16 4.07 5.13
CA ASN A 212 2.08 4.87 4.60
C ASN A 212 0.99 3.95 4.03
N GLN A 213 -0.21 4.07 4.57
CA GLN A 213 -1.38 3.38 4.05
C GLN A 213 -2.12 4.27 3.07
N THR A 214 -2.60 3.70 1.96
CA THR A 214 -3.51 4.39 1.06
C THR A 214 -4.84 4.61 1.77
N LEU A 215 -5.18 5.88 2.04
CA LEU A 215 -6.41 6.28 2.72
C LEU A 215 -7.56 6.45 1.74
N ALA A 216 -7.29 7.03 0.58
CA ALA A 216 -8.27 7.25 -0.47
C ALA A 216 -7.61 7.23 -1.84
N THR A 217 -8.32 6.71 -2.84
CA THR A 217 -7.87 6.71 -4.23
C THR A 217 -9.04 6.84 -5.20
N ILE A 218 -8.83 7.53 -6.30
CA ILE A 218 -9.77 7.60 -7.43
C ILE A 218 -8.98 7.84 -8.73
N THR A 219 -9.46 7.31 -9.85
CA THR A 219 -8.94 7.65 -11.18
C THR A 219 -9.69 8.86 -11.77
N PHE A 220 -9.05 9.59 -12.69
CA PHE A 220 -9.75 10.67 -13.40
C PHE A 220 -11.01 10.17 -14.10
N GLN A 221 -10.95 9.00 -14.74
CA GLN A 221 -12.10 8.37 -15.38
C GLN A 221 -13.30 8.24 -14.42
N ASN A 222 -13.05 7.69 -13.23
CA ASN A 222 -14.13 7.49 -12.26
C ASN A 222 -14.63 8.80 -11.68
N TYR A 223 -13.74 9.76 -11.45
CA TYR A 223 -14.11 11.08 -10.94
C TYR A 223 -15.01 11.84 -11.90
N PHE A 224 -14.60 11.98 -13.16
CA PHE A 224 -15.39 12.73 -14.16
C PHE A 224 -16.70 12.05 -14.57
N ARG A 225 -16.78 10.72 -14.44
CA ARG A 225 -18.04 9.97 -14.65
C ARG A 225 -19.11 10.24 -13.59
N MET A 226 -18.76 10.85 -12.47
CA MET A 226 -19.75 11.22 -11.44
C MET A 226 -20.49 12.51 -11.74
N TYR A 227 -20.01 13.31 -12.68
CA TYR A 227 -20.74 14.50 -13.10
C TYR A 227 -22.00 14.11 -13.89
N GLU A 228 -23.12 14.77 -13.58
CA GLU A 228 -24.36 14.56 -14.32
C GLU A 228 -24.24 15.00 -15.77
N LYS A 229 -23.51 16.10 -16.01
CA LYS A 229 -23.20 16.64 -17.34
C LYS A 229 -21.68 16.79 -17.49
N LEU A 230 -21.18 16.28 -18.59
CA LEU A 230 -19.77 16.35 -18.94
C LEU A 230 -19.65 16.91 -20.37
N ALA A 231 -18.72 17.82 -20.56
CA ALA A 231 -18.32 18.33 -21.87
C ALA A 231 -16.82 18.57 -21.87
N GLY A 232 -16.24 18.71 -23.04
CA GLY A 232 -14.82 19.01 -23.16
C GLY A 232 -14.46 19.58 -24.49
N MET A 233 -13.22 20.01 -24.64
CA MET A 233 -12.66 20.51 -25.88
C MET A 233 -11.19 20.07 -26.01
N THR A 234 -10.76 19.85 -27.23
CA THR A 234 -9.39 19.54 -27.59
C THR A 234 -9.23 19.70 -29.10
N GLY A 235 -8.02 19.80 -29.58
CA GLY A 235 -7.69 19.83 -31.01
C GLY A 235 -7.64 18.44 -31.65
N THR A 236 -7.69 17.34 -30.90
CA THR A 236 -7.36 15.98 -31.38
C THR A 236 -8.40 14.90 -31.06
N ALA A 237 -9.61 15.25 -30.59
CA ALA A 237 -10.64 14.31 -30.19
C ALA A 237 -11.21 13.38 -31.26
N ASP A 238 -11.06 13.70 -32.55
CA ASP A 238 -11.66 12.95 -33.63
C ASP A 238 -11.17 11.49 -33.66
N THR A 239 -9.92 11.25 -33.39
CA THR A 239 -9.32 9.90 -33.31
C THR A 239 -9.86 9.06 -32.17
N GLU A 240 -10.28 9.69 -31.09
CA GLU A 240 -10.74 9.05 -29.84
C GLU A 240 -12.28 9.06 -29.69
N ALA A 241 -13.02 9.43 -30.76
CA ALA A 241 -14.46 9.55 -30.70
C ALA A 241 -15.19 8.29 -30.25
N ALA A 242 -14.66 7.10 -30.62
CA ALA A 242 -15.22 5.81 -30.19
C ALA A 242 -15.09 5.60 -28.67
N GLU A 243 -13.96 5.96 -28.07
CA GLU A 243 -13.73 5.84 -26.63
C GLU A 243 -14.57 6.83 -25.83
N PHE A 244 -14.69 8.09 -26.29
CA PHE A 244 -15.57 9.08 -25.67
C PHE A 244 -17.02 8.60 -25.64
N SER A 245 -17.51 8.05 -26.75
CA SER A 245 -18.88 7.51 -26.82
C SER A 245 -19.06 6.28 -25.92
N GLN A 246 -18.10 5.36 -25.91
CA GLN A 246 -18.19 4.11 -25.15
C GLN A 246 -18.12 4.33 -23.64
N ILE A 247 -17.17 5.15 -23.19
CA ILE A 247 -16.84 5.32 -21.76
C ILE A 247 -17.70 6.41 -21.11
N TYR A 248 -17.83 7.57 -21.78
CA TYR A 248 -18.44 8.76 -21.20
C TYR A 248 -19.80 9.12 -21.80
N LYS A 249 -20.24 8.42 -22.87
CA LYS A 249 -21.49 8.70 -23.61
C LYS A 249 -21.47 10.11 -24.20
N LEU A 250 -20.30 10.56 -24.63
CA LEU A 250 -20.10 11.85 -25.29
C LEU A 250 -19.96 11.68 -26.81
N ASP A 251 -20.59 12.56 -27.55
CA ASP A 251 -20.43 12.66 -29.01
C ASP A 251 -19.32 13.68 -29.30
N VAL A 252 -18.48 13.35 -30.28
CA VAL A 252 -17.42 14.27 -30.75
C VAL A 252 -17.94 15.02 -31.96
N VAL A 253 -17.88 16.35 -31.90
CA VAL A 253 -18.31 17.25 -33.00
C VAL A 253 -17.07 18.04 -33.43
N VAL A 254 -16.69 17.88 -34.71
CA VAL A 254 -15.59 18.62 -35.31
C VAL A 254 -16.09 20.01 -35.74
N ILE A 255 -15.51 21.05 -35.18
CA ILE A 255 -15.81 22.44 -35.53
C ILE A 255 -14.77 22.89 -36.56
N PRO A 256 -15.15 23.23 -37.79
CA PRO A 256 -14.20 23.67 -38.81
C PRO A 256 -13.53 24.99 -38.39
N THR A 257 -12.24 25.10 -38.68
CA THR A 257 -11.52 26.37 -38.59
C THR A 257 -11.98 27.35 -39.61
N ASN A 258 -12.03 28.62 -39.24
CA ASN A 258 -12.41 29.71 -40.12
C ASN A 258 -11.27 30.04 -41.10
#